data_80cda60f29af6727ad30f85cda33b434
#
_entry.id   80cda60f29af6727ad30f85cda33b434
#
_cell.length_a   1.000
_cell.length_b   1.000
_cell.length_c   1.000
_cell.angle_alpha   90.00
_cell.angle_beta   90.00
_cell.angle_gamma   90.00
#
_symmetry.space_group_name_H-M   'P 1'
#
loop_
_entity.id
_entity.type
_entity.pdbx_description
1 polymer ?
#
loop_
_entity_poly.entity_id
_entity_poly.type
_entity_poly.pdbx_seq_one_letter_code
_entity_poly.pdbx_strand_id
1 'polypeptide(L)'
;MVAEAAERGIYITLALINHMGSGYVPNSVFMTAARQEWVHDKEVVRKSKNYVRQLLTRKNNYSGTTYAAEKHIALWELINEPEAFSYTDIQSNPAAYADFQSWAAGNGQQDNDASYALFRQELIRDYIDGMYDVIREAGAQQPVVWSHNWHRYRNGNPDIFKGALASKAEAVACCNYPGQDLVPQNYWSNPKDLTSQDYSGWFNQYFDDVNGYGWMTLPEYAGKAKTVYEFETFFNQSAYLYPIQAQYFRALGVQCASMWTYTMQEYAPYHCGSHFLSLTCTPKKAASFIVAGEIYKS
;
A
#
# COMPACT_ATOMS: atom_id res chain seq x y z
N MET A 1 8.15 -1.75 20.32
CA MET A 1 6.87 -1.78 19.57
C MET A 1 6.49 -3.20 19.17
N VAL A 2 7.23 -3.96 18.32
CA VAL A 2 6.82 -5.31 17.88
C VAL A 2 6.66 -6.27 19.06
N ALA A 3 7.65 -6.36 19.99
CA ALA A 3 7.54 -7.20 21.17
C ALA A 3 6.36 -6.82 22.08
N GLU A 4 6.11 -5.52 22.25
CA GLU A 4 5.00 -5.00 23.03
C GLU A 4 3.62 -5.34 22.42
N ALA A 5 3.50 -5.29 21.09
CA ALA A 5 2.31 -5.73 20.38
C ALA A 5 2.09 -7.24 20.56
N ALA A 6 3.16 -8.02 20.45
CA ALA A 6 3.12 -9.47 20.67
C ALA A 6 2.63 -9.85 22.07
N GLU A 7 3.11 -9.18 23.12
CA GLU A 7 2.66 -9.38 24.50
C GLU A 7 1.18 -9.09 24.71
N ARG A 8 0.58 -8.24 23.86
CA ARG A 8 -0.85 -7.89 23.88
C ARG A 8 -1.69 -8.68 22.89
N GLY A 9 -1.11 -9.65 22.18
CA GLY A 9 -1.80 -10.41 21.15
C GLY A 9 -2.20 -9.58 19.91
N ILE A 10 -1.51 -8.46 19.68
CA ILE A 10 -1.75 -7.59 18.52
C ILE A 10 -0.88 -8.06 17.36
N TYR A 11 -1.50 -8.32 16.22
CA TYR A 11 -0.82 -8.65 14.99
C TYR A 11 -0.45 -7.39 14.20
N ILE A 12 0.66 -7.44 13.48
CA ILE A 12 1.23 -6.30 12.77
C ILE A 12 1.36 -6.61 11.29
N THR A 13 0.93 -5.70 10.43
CA THR A 13 1.43 -5.60 9.06
C THR A 13 2.66 -4.71 9.09
N LEU A 14 3.80 -5.22 8.67
CA LEU A 14 5.04 -4.46 8.66
C LEU A 14 5.40 -4.04 7.23
N ALA A 15 5.28 -2.73 6.94
CA ALA A 15 5.79 -2.14 5.71
C ALA A 15 7.32 -2.11 5.77
N LEU A 16 7.97 -2.81 4.83
CA LEU A 16 9.43 -2.96 4.81
C LEU A 16 10.12 -1.69 4.31
N ILE A 17 9.52 -1.04 3.32
CA ILE A 17 10.07 0.14 2.68
C ILE A 17 9.03 1.27 2.69
N ASN A 18 9.45 2.42 3.21
CA ASN A 18 8.71 3.67 3.09
C ASN A 18 9.54 4.63 2.23
N HIS A 19 9.11 4.88 1.00
CA HIS A 19 9.80 5.75 0.04
C HIS A 19 9.84 7.23 0.47
N MET A 20 9.15 7.61 1.53
CA MET A 20 9.17 8.99 2.04
C MET A 20 10.43 9.32 2.84
N GLY A 21 11.41 8.43 2.88
CA GLY A 21 12.73 8.67 3.44
C GLY A 21 12.81 8.76 4.97
N SER A 22 11.71 8.51 5.67
CA SER A 22 11.67 8.57 7.14
C SER A 22 12.54 7.49 7.77
N GLY A 23 13.47 7.90 8.64
CA GLY A 23 14.33 6.97 9.36
C GLY A 23 15.52 6.42 8.58
N TYR A 24 15.74 6.86 7.36
CA TYR A 24 16.90 6.46 6.58
C TYR A 24 18.15 7.28 6.92
N VAL A 25 19.31 6.69 6.67
CA VAL A 25 20.59 7.37 6.84
C VAL A 25 20.67 8.57 5.89
N PRO A 26 21.00 9.77 6.39
CA PRO A 26 21.17 10.95 5.55
C PRO A 26 22.13 10.69 4.38
N ASN A 27 21.82 11.25 3.21
CA ASN A 27 22.58 11.09 1.97
C ASN A 27 22.67 9.65 1.42
N SER A 28 21.86 8.73 1.96
CA SER A 28 21.71 7.40 1.36
C SER A 28 20.87 7.48 0.08
N VAL A 29 21.01 6.47 -0.79
CA VAL A 29 20.15 6.35 -1.98
C VAL A 29 18.65 6.36 -1.63
N PHE A 30 18.30 5.89 -0.45
CA PHE A 30 16.93 5.89 0.04
C PHE A 30 16.34 7.28 0.33
N MET A 31 17.21 8.28 0.51
CA MET A 31 16.81 9.68 0.71
C MET A 31 16.67 10.45 -0.61
N THR A 32 17.34 10.00 -1.66
CA THR A 32 17.46 10.73 -2.92
C THR A 32 16.68 10.09 -4.06
N ALA A 33 16.34 8.80 -3.97
CA ALA A 33 15.59 8.10 -5.00
C ALA A 33 14.18 8.69 -5.16
N ALA A 34 13.81 9.01 -6.38
CA ALA A 34 12.43 9.33 -6.72
C ALA A 34 11.53 8.10 -6.54
N ARG A 35 10.22 8.31 -6.34
CA ARG A 35 9.28 7.23 -6.06
C ARG A 35 9.32 6.11 -7.12
N GLN A 36 9.44 6.48 -8.38
CA GLN A 36 9.50 5.54 -9.50
C GLN A 36 10.82 4.75 -9.55
N GLU A 37 11.92 5.30 -9.02
CA GLU A 37 13.23 4.65 -9.03
C GLU A 37 13.31 3.46 -8.06
N TRP A 38 12.42 3.36 -7.08
CA TRP A 38 12.40 2.25 -6.13
C TRP A 38 12.18 0.88 -6.78
N VAL A 39 11.50 0.85 -7.91
CA VAL A 39 11.26 -0.38 -8.69
C VAL A 39 12.12 -0.49 -9.94
N HIS A 40 12.63 0.64 -10.45
CA HIS A 40 13.43 0.70 -11.68
C HIS A 40 14.94 0.67 -11.47
N ASP A 41 15.45 1.48 -10.52
CA ASP A 41 16.89 1.62 -10.34
C ASP A 41 17.50 0.38 -9.70
N LYS A 42 18.40 -0.27 -10.43
CA LYS A 42 19.03 -1.54 -10.01
C LYS A 42 19.80 -1.41 -8.70
N GLU A 43 20.40 -0.27 -8.45
CA GLU A 43 21.17 -0.04 -7.21
C GLU A 43 20.24 0.20 -6.02
N VAL A 44 19.14 0.95 -6.22
CA VAL A 44 18.09 1.13 -5.21
C VAL A 44 17.48 -0.23 -4.86
N VAL A 45 17.10 -1.02 -5.86
CA VAL A 45 16.54 -2.37 -5.67
C VAL A 45 17.53 -3.29 -4.95
N ARG A 46 18.80 -3.29 -5.34
CA ARG A 46 19.85 -4.09 -4.69
C ARG A 46 20.02 -3.71 -3.22
N LYS A 47 20.07 -2.41 -2.92
CA LYS A 47 20.18 -1.90 -1.54
C LYS A 47 18.92 -2.19 -0.72
N SER A 48 17.74 -2.10 -1.33
CA SER A 48 16.47 -2.48 -0.70
C SER A 48 16.46 -3.95 -0.29
N LYS A 49 16.89 -4.84 -1.18
CA LYS A 49 17.03 -6.27 -0.87
C LYS A 49 17.99 -6.52 0.29
N ASN A 50 19.13 -5.84 0.33
CA ASN A 50 20.07 -5.94 1.44
C ASN A 50 19.51 -5.44 2.76
N TYR A 51 18.82 -4.30 2.73
CA TYR A 51 18.15 -3.74 3.90
C TYR A 51 17.10 -4.71 4.45
N VAL A 52 16.24 -5.23 3.59
CA VAL A 52 15.19 -6.19 3.99
C VAL A 52 15.81 -7.45 4.59
N ARG A 53 16.86 -8.03 3.98
CA ARG A 53 17.56 -9.18 4.54
C ARG A 53 18.12 -8.89 5.93
N GLN A 54 18.78 -7.75 6.11
CA GLN A 54 19.34 -7.34 7.41
C GLN A 54 18.25 -7.13 8.45
N LEU A 55 17.13 -6.50 8.07
CA LEU A 55 16.00 -6.30 8.98
C LEU A 55 15.42 -7.65 9.43
N LEU A 56 15.11 -8.53 8.51
CA LEU A 56 14.46 -9.81 8.81
C LEU A 56 15.32 -10.74 9.66
N THR A 57 16.63 -10.77 9.42
CA THR A 57 17.58 -11.61 10.19
C THR A 57 18.02 -10.99 11.49
N ARG A 58 17.73 -9.71 11.73
CA ARG A 58 18.05 -9.04 12.98
C ARG A 58 17.23 -9.59 14.14
N LYS A 59 17.88 -9.88 15.25
CA LYS A 59 17.18 -10.19 16.52
C LYS A 59 16.59 -8.91 17.12
N ASN A 60 15.33 -8.99 17.49
CA ASN A 60 14.70 -7.97 18.32
C ASN A 60 15.26 -8.11 19.76
N ASN A 61 15.83 -7.03 20.27
CA ASN A 61 16.48 -7.02 21.59
C ASN A 61 15.51 -7.30 22.74
N TYR A 62 14.21 -7.11 22.55
CA TYR A 62 13.19 -7.31 23.58
C TYR A 62 12.59 -8.72 23.56
N SER A 63 12.34 -9.29 22.39
CA SER A 63 11.79 -10.64 22.28
C SER A 63 12.86 -11.73 22.12
N GLY A 64 14.08 -11.36 21.73
CA GLY A 64 15.16 -12.30 21.45
C GLY A 64 15.00 -13.12 20.17
N THR A 65 13.88 -12.95 19.44
CA THR A 65 13.61 -13.61 18.15
C THR A 65 14.03 -12.73 16.99
N THR A 66 14.29 -13.32 15.82
CA THR A 66 14.47 -12.53 14.59
C THR A 66 13.12 -11.97 14.12
N TYR A 67 13.13 -10.86 13.38
CA TYR A 67 11.88 -10.33 12.82
C TYR A 67 11.22 -11.35 11.89
N ALA A 68 11.99 -12.11 11.11
CA ALA A 68 11.46 -13.17 10.26
C ALA A 68 10.69 -14.26 11.02
N ALA A 69 11.12 -14.58 12.24
CA ALA A 69 10.51 -15.60 13.11
C ALA A 69 9.42 -15.07 14.04
N GLU A 70 9.14 -13.75 14.01
CA GLU A 70 8.14 -13.13 14.89
C GLU A 70 6.72 -13.47 14.43
N LYS A 71 6.01 -14.28 15.21
CA LYS A 71 4.69 -14.80 14.87
C LYS A 71 3.58 -13.76 14.86
N HIS A 72 3.78 -12.62 15.52
CA HIS A 72 2.82 -11.52 15.54
C HIS A 72 3.01 -10.54 14.38
N ILE A 73 4.00 -10.74 13.53
CA ILE A 73 4.00 -10.13 12.19
C ILE A 73 3.11 -10.99 11.31
N ALA A 74 1.94 -10.48 10.96
CA ALA A 74 0.95 -11.19 10.16
C ALA A 74 1.25 -11.11 8.66
N LEU A 75 1.73 -9.95 8.20
CA LEU A 75 1.93 -9.63 6.78
C LEU A 75 3.22 -8.82 6.59
N TRP A 76 3.91 -9.05 5.48
CA TRP A 76 5.04 -8.25 5.01
C TRP A 76 4.60 -7.40 3.82
N GLU A 77 4.40 -6.12 4.04
CA GLU A 77 4.16 -5.17 2.96
C GLU A 77 5.51 -4.75 2.35
N LEU A 78 5.66 -4.93 1.04
CA LEU A 78 6.94 -4.72 0.38
C LEU A 78 7.38 -3.26 0.37
N ILE A 79 6.49 -2.40 -0.06
CA ILE A 79 6.74 -0.97 -0.19
C ILE A 79 5.42 -0.21 -0.13
N ASN A 80 5.38 0.87 0.63
CA ASN A 80 4.23 1.76 0.68
C ASN A 80 4.12 2.60 -0.59
N GLU A 81 2.95 2.60 -1.21
CA GLU A 81 2.59 3.41 -2.38
C GLU A 81 3.65 3.45 -3.51
N PRO A 82 4.08 2.29 -4.04
CA PRO A 82 5.05 2.27 -5.12
C PRO A 82 4.51 2.89 -6.39
N GLU A 83 5.40 3.51 -7.15
CA GLU A 83 5.11 4.01 -8.49
C GLU A 83 6.07 3.44 -9.52
N ALA A 84 5.69 3.52 -10.79
CA ALA A 84 6.57 3.27 -11.91
C ALA A 84 6.48 4.45 -12.88
N PHE A 85 7.52 4.68 -13.66
CA PHE A 85 7.53 5.72 -14.68
C PHE A 85 6.38 5.50 -15.69
N SER A 86 5.78 6.58 -16.16
CA SER A 86 5.03 6.54 -17.41
C SER A 86 5.98 6.39 -18.60
N TYR A 87 5.45 6.06 -19.78
CA TYR A 87 6.28 6.00 -20.99
C TYR A 87 6.91 7.35 -21.33
N THR A 88 6.22 8.44 -21.06
CA THR A 88 6.77 9.80 -21.24
C THR A 88 7.85 10.13 -20.21
N ASP A 89 7.61 9.76 -18.94
CA ASP A 89 8.55 10.11 -17.86
C ASP A 89 9.85 9.29 -17.94
N ILE A 90 9.78 8.01 -18.35
CA ILE A 90 10.97 7.18 -18.45
C ILE A 90 11.97 7.73 -19.48
N GLN A 91 11.50 8.37 -20.54
CA GLN A 91 12.36 9.01 -21.55
C GLN A 91 13.23 10.12 -20.96
N SER A 92 12.83 10.71 -19.83
CA SER A 92 13.59 11.69 -19.09
C SER A 92 14.60 11.08 -18.10
N ASN A 93 14.58 9.76 -17.92
CA ASN A 93 15.55 9.01 -17.10
C ASN A 93 16.40 8.11 -18.01
N PRO A 94 17.62 8.55 -18.42
CA PRO A 94 18.41 7.83 -19.43
C PRO A 94 18.72 6.37 -19.09
N ALA A 95 18.97 6.07 -17.82
CA ALA A 95 19.30 4.72 -17.39
C ALA A 95 18.09 3.78 -17.48
N ALA A 96 16.95 4.21 -16.95
CA ALA A 96 15.70 3.44 -16.99
C ALA A 96 15.19 3.28 -18.42
N TYR A 97 15.32 4.33 -19.25
CA TYR A 97 14.93 4.27 -20.66
C TYR A 97 15.81 3.32 -21.47
N ALA A 98 17.13 3.31 -21.24
CA ALA A 98 18.05 2.37 -21.90
C ALA A 98 17.73 0.90 -21.51
N ASP A 99 17.31 0.64 -20.28
CA ASP A 99 16.85 -0.69 -19.87
C ASP A 99 15.60 -1.13 -20.63
N PHE A 100 14.63 -0.22 -20.78
CA PHE A 100 13.43 -0.50 -21.60
C PHE A 100 13.81 -0.74 -23.08
N GLN A 101 14.63 0.12 -23.67
CA GLN A 101 15.05 -0.06 -25.06
C GLN A 101 15.78 -1.38 -25.30
N SER A 102 16.66 -1.78 -24.38
CA SER A 102 17.34 -3.07 -24.42
C SER A 102 16.35 -4.24 -24.32
N TRP A 103 15.39 -4.16 -23.43
CA TRP A 103 14.33 -5.16 -23.30
C TRP A 103 13.49 -5.23 -24.59
N ALA A 104 13.06 -4.08 -25.14
CA ALA A 104 12.25 -4.02 -26.36
C ALA A 104 12.99 -4.68 -27.55
N ALA A 105 14.25 -4.33 -27.76
CA ALA A 105 15.08 -4.93 -28.79
C ALA A 105 15.22 -6.45 -28.62
N GLY A 106 15.47 -6.91 -27.38
CA GLY A 106 15.62 -8.34 -27.06
C GLY A 106 14.33 -9.15 -27.25
N ASN A 107 13.16 -8.49 -27.16
CA ASN A 107 11.84 -9.12 -27.30
C ASN A 107 11.15 -8.82 -28.66
N GLY A 108 11.85 -8.20 -29.60
CA GLY A 108 11.29 -7.86 -30.91
C GLY A 108 10.15 -6.83 -30.82
N GLN A 109 10.15 -6.01 -29.78
CA GLN A 109 9.14 -4.98 -29.55
C GLN A 109 9.60 -3.64 -30.10
N GLN A 110 8.63 -2.77 -30.40
CA GLN A 110 8.90 -1.40 -30.82
C GLN A 110 9.05 -0.49 -29.60
N ASP A 111 9.76 0.62 -29.75
CA ASP A 111 9.86 1.66 -28.75
C ASP A 111 8.59 2.53 -28.77
N ASN A 112 7.59 2.12 -27.97
CA ASN A 112 6.31 2.80 -27.84
C ASN A 112 5.64 2.47 -26.49
N ASP A 113 4.56 3.18 -26.17
CA ASP A 113 3.82 3.05 -24.92
C ASP A 113 3.25 1.63 -24.71
N ALA A 114 2.77 0.97 -25.76
CA ALA A 114 2.21 -0.38 -25.64
C ALA A 114 3.27 -1.41 -25.25
N SER A 115 4.46 -1.33 -25.86
CA SER A 115 5.61 -2.19 -25.50
C SER A 115 6.15 -1.85 -24.13
N TYR A 116 6.14 -0.56 -23.76
CA TYR A 116 6.53 -0.13 -22.42
C TYR A 116 5.59 -0.68 -21.34
N ALA A 117 4.30 -0.75 -21.59
CA ALA A 117 3.36 -1.38 -20.67
C ALA A 117 3.69 -2.87 -20.42
N LEU A 118 4.13 -3.62 -21.43
CA LEU A 118 4.58 -5.00 -21.27
C LEU A 118 5.87 -5.08 -20.44
N PHE A 119 6.84 -4.21 -20.74
CA PHE A 119 8.07 -4.10 -19.95
C PHE A 119 7.78 -3.78 -18.48
N ARG A 120 6.91 -2.80 -18.22
CA ARG A 120 6.55 -2.38 -16.87
C ARG A 120 5.82 -3.49 -16.10
N GLN A 121 4.98 -4.28 -16.78
CA GLN A 121 4.36 -5.46 -16.18
C GLN A 121 5.41 -6.47 -15.71
N GLU A 122 6.42 -6.78 -16.52
CA GLU A 122 7.51 -7.67 -16.15
C GLU A 122 8.37 -7.08 -15.04
N LEU A 123 8.72 -5.82 -15.12
CA LEU A 123 9.50 -5.11 -14.12
C LEU A 123 8.87 -5.20 -12.72
N ILE A 124 7.56 -4.95 -12.63
CA ILE A 124 6.83 -5.02 -11.35
C ILE A 124 6.79 -6.46 -10.84
N ARG A 125 6.51 -7.44 -11.69
CA ARG A 125 6.58 -8.86 -11.32
C ARG A 125 7.96 -9.23 -10.77
N ASP A 126 9.02 -8.90 -11.48
CA ASP A 126 10.39 -9.27 -11.14
C ASP A 126 10.89 -8.57 -9.88
N TYR A 127 10.45 -7.32 -9.65
CA TYR A 127 10.70 -6.63 -8.38
C TYR A 127 10.04 -7.36 -7.21
N ILE A 128 8.76 -7.67 -7.33
CA ILE A 128 8.00 -8.36 -6.28
C ILE A 128 8.60 -9.74 -6.01
N ASP A 129 8.87 -10.51 -7.04
CA ASP A 129 9.44 -11.86 -6.94
C ASP A 129 10.82 -11.83 -6.30
N GLY A 130 11.64 -10.88 -6.70
CA GLY A 130 12.97 -10.74 -6.12
C GLY A 130 12.97 -10.29 -4.65
N MET A 131 11.98 -9.51 -4.22
CA MET A 131 11.79 -9.17 -2.80
C MET A 131 11.19 -10.34 -2.01
N TYR A 132 10.23 -11.04 -2.59
CA TYR A 132 9.66 -12.25 -2.04
C TYR A 132 10.74 -13.29 -1.72
N ASP A 133 11.63 -13.54 -2.67
CA ASP A 133 12.71 -14.51 -2.51
C ASP A 133 13.64 -14.12 -1.33
N VAL A 134 13.99 -12.85 -1.20
CA VAL A 134 14.77 -12.35 -0.06
C VAL A 134 14.05 -12.59 1.28
N ILE A 135 12.74 -12.41 1.32
CA ILE A 135 11.93 -12.63 2.54
C ILE A 135 11.92 -14.12 2.89
N ARG A 136 11.73 -14.99 1.92
CA ARG A 136 11.74 -16.45 2.12
C ARG A 136 13.13 -16.98 2.48
N GLU A 137 14.20 -16.51 1.85
CA GLU A 137 15.59 -16.81 2.20
C GLU A 137 15.94 -16.41 3.64
N ALA A 138 15.37 -15.32 4.14
CA ALA A 138 15.52 -14.90 5.53
C ALA A 138 14.74 -15.76 6.54
N GLY A 139 13.92 -16.72 6.06
CA GLY A 139 13.15 -17.66 6.87
C GLY A 139 11.73 -17.22 7.23
N ALA A 140 11.29 -16.06 6.77
CA ALA A 140 9.93 -15.58 7.02
C ALA A 140 8.90 -16.35 6.18
N GLN A 141 7.78 -16.75 6.82
CA GLN A 141 6.71 -17.54 6.19
C GLN A 141 5.40 -16.78 6.04
N GLN A 142 5.27 -15.62 6.67
CA GLN A 142 4.07 -14.81 6.61
C GLN A 142 3.82 -14.30 5.19
N PRO A 143 2.56 -14.10 4.78
CA PRO A 143 2.23 -13.63 3.44
C PRO A 143 2.89 -12.29 3.10
N VAL A 144 3.30 -12.18 1.85
CA VAL A 144 3.89 -10.98 1.26
C VAL A 144 2.83 -10.21 0.50
N VAL A 145 2.75 -8.92 0.75
CA VAL A 145 1.72 -8.02 0.20
C VAL A 145 2.38 -7.01 -0.74
N TRP A 146 1.81 -6.88 -1.93
CA TRP A 146 2.07 -5.74 -2.81
C TRP A 146 0.98 -4.69 -2.63
N SER A 147 1.36 -3.48 -2.26
CA SER A 147 0.45 -2.33 -2.15
C SER A 147 0.42 -1.56 -3.45
N HIS A 148 -0.74 -1.52 -4.09
CA HIS A 148 -0.94 -0.64 -5.23
C HIS A 148 -0.96 0.81 -4.75
N ASN A 149 -0.19 1.67 -5.42
CA ASN A 149 -0.34 3.10 -5.18
C ASN A 149 -1.70 3.53 -5.71
N TRP A 150 -2.57 3.91 -4.76
CA TRP A 150 -3.96 4.17 -5.04
C TRP A 150 -4.77 2.92 -5.43
N HIS A 151 -6.08 3.05 -5.43
CA HIS A 151 -7.00 1.93 -5.63
C HIS A 151 -7.44 1.77 -7.09
N ARG A 152 -7.21 2.78 -7.94
CA ARG A 152 -7.81 2.85 -9.27
C ARG A 152 -6.98 2.15 -10.32
N TYR A 153 -7.54 1.13 -10.90
CA TYR A 153 -7.02 0.50 -12.11
C TYR A 153 -6.91 1.51 -13.27
N ARG A 154 -7.78 2.54 -13.24
CA ARG A 154 -7.95 3.56 -14.29
C ARG A 154 -6.81 4.57 -14.38
N ASN A 155 -5.91 4.71 -13.42
CA ASN A 155 -4.83 5.69 -13.50
C ASN A 155 -3.74 5.34 -14.54
N GLY A 156 -4.17 4.70 -15.64
CA GLY A 156 -3.34 4.47 -16.81
C GLY A 156 -2.31 3.37 -16.69
N ASN A 157 -2.31 2.61 -15.61
CA ASN A 157 -1.28 1.61 -15.33
C ASN A 157 -1.84 0.20 -15.02
N PRO A 158 -2.74 -0.36 -15.85
CA PRO A 158 -3.30 -1.71 -15.63
C PRO A 158 -2.23 -2.80 -15.67
N ASP A 159 -1.12 -2.55 -16.30
CA ASP A 159 0.05 -3.40 -16.37
C ASP A 159 0.73 -3.59 -15.00
N ILE A 160 0.75 -2.58 -14.12
CA ILE A 160 1.23 -2.72 -12.74
C ILE A 160 0.38 -3.75 -11.98
N PHE A 161 -0.94 -3.68 -12.14
CA PHE A 161 -1.86 -4.65 -11.56
C PHE A 161 -1.64 -6.06 -12.12
N LYS A 162 -1.44 -6.19 -13.43
CA LYS A 162 -1.12 -7.47 -14.08
C LYS A 162 0.22 -8.02 -13.63
N GLY A 163 1.23 -7.18 -13.45
CA GLY A 163 2.53 -7.56 -12.91
C GLY A 163 2.41 -8.12 -11.49
N ALA A 164 1.69 -7.43 -10.62
CA ALA A 164 1.42 -7.90 -9.26
C ALA A 164 0.63 -9.21 -9.24
N LEU A 165 -0.37 -9.35 -10.11
CA LEU A 165 -1.15 -10.58 -10.24
C LEU A 165 -0.29 -11.78 -10.66
N ALA A 166 0.64 -11.57 -11.59
CA ALA A 166 1.54 -12.61 -12.10
C ALA A 166 2.71 -12.94 -11.14
N SER A 167 2.88 -12.16 -10.06
CA SER A 167 3.99 -12.30 -9.13
C SER A 167 3.75 -13.36 -8.05
N LYS A 168 4.80 -13.66 -7.27
CA LYS A 168 4.77 -14.55 -6.10
C LYS A 168 4.05 -13.94 -4.88
N ALA A 169 3.72 -12.64 -4.84
CA ALA A 169 3.01 -12.05 -3.72
C ALA A 169 1.70 -12.79 -3.44
N GLU A 170 1.46 -13.13 -2.17
CA GLU A 170 0.25 -13.86 -1.78
C GLU A 170 -0.94 -12.92 -1.55
N ALA A 171 -0.68 -11.63 -1.38
CA ALA A 171 -1.70 -10.62 -1.17
C ALA A 171 -1.47 -9.36 -1.99
N VAL A 172 -2.55 -8.66 -2.26
CA VAL A 172 -2.55 -7.33 -2.88
C VAL A 172 -3.33 -6.36 -2.00
N ALA A 173 -2.90 -5.11 -1.99
CA ALA A 173 -3.51 -4.07 -1.19
C ALA A 173 -3.82 -2.81 -2.01
N CYS A 174 -4.73 -1.99 -1.50
CA CYS A 174 -4.97 -0.63 -1.97
C CYS A 174 -5.27 0.29 -0.78
N CYS A 175 -5.44 1.57 -1.03
CA CYS A 175 -5.98 2.53 -0.05
C CYS A 175 -7.45 2.84 -0.31
N ASN A 176 -8.16 3.42 0.68
CA ASN A 176 -9.54 3.85 0.53
C ASN A 176 -9.78 5.19 1.26
N TYR A 177 -9.78 6.24 0.49
CA TYR A 177 -9.95 7.61 0.97
C TYR A 177 -11.11 8.32 0.25
N PRO A 178 -12.37 8.07 0.63
CA PRO A 178 -13.53 8.66 -0.06
C PRO A 178 -13.49 10.18 -0.12
N GLY A 179 -12.92 10.84 0.88
CA GLY A 179 -12.73 12.29 0.86
C GLY A 179 -11.79 12.77 -0.24
N GLN A 180 -10.73 12.06 -0.51
CA GLN A 180 -9.78 12.38 -1.59
C GLN A 180 -10.38 12.05 -2.96
N ASP A 181 -11.10 10.96 -3.07
CA ASP A 181 -11.72 10.53 -4.33
C ASP A 181 -12.83 11.47 -4.79
N LEU A 182 -13.55 12.05 -3.85
CA LEU A 182 -14.64 12.99 -4.14
C LEU A 182 -14.15 14.39 -4.51
N VAL A 183 -12.90 14.74 -4.17
CA VAL A 183 -12.34 16.07 -4.41
C VAL A 183 -10.93 15.93 -5.03
N PRO A 184 -10.83 15.57 -6.30
CA PRO A 184 -9.54 15.27 -6.92
C PRO A 184 -8.60 16.47 -7.08
N GLN A 185 -9.08 17.70 -6.88
CA GLN A 185 -8.28 18.92 -6.99
C GLN A 185 -8.48 19.80 -5.74
N ASN A 186 -7.41 20.17 -5.07
CA ASN A 186 -7.41 21.00 -3.85
C ASN A 186 -7.90 20.34 -2.54
N TYR A 187 -7.73 19.06 -2.41
CA TYR A 187 -8.05 18.29 -1.22
C TYR A 187 -7.55 18.93 0.10
N TRP A 188 -6.32 19.43 0.13
CA TRP A 188 -5.74 20.05 1.32
C TRP A 188 -6.23 21.47 1.60
N SER A 189 -6.61 22.22 0.56
CA SER A 189 -7.01 23.62 0.67
C SER A 189 -8.53 23.82 0.78
N ASN A 190 -9.31 22.91 0.23
CA ASN A 190 -10.78 22.97 0.27
C ASN A 190 -11.37 21.56 0.27
N PRO A 191 -11.25 20.81 1.36
CA PRO A 191 -11.82 19.48 1.47
C PRO A 191 -13.35 19.57 1.39
N LYS A 192 -13.95 18.71 0.61
CA LYS A 192 -15.40 18.62 0.49
C LYS A 192 -16.01 18.26 1.85
N ASP A 193 -17.03 18.98 2.24
CA ASP A 193 -17.76 18.68 3.48
C ASP A 193 -18.52 17.36 3.35
N LEU A 194 -17.95 16.30 3.90
CA LEU A 194 -18.54 14.97 3.93
C LEU A 194 -19.73 14.87 4.91
N THR A 195 -20.11 15.97 5.55
CA THR A 195 -21.27 16.02 6.44
C THR A 195 -22.51 16.58 5.78
N SER A 196 -22.37 17.27 4.64
CA SER A 196 -23.46 17.98 3.96
C SER A 196 -24.39 17.07 3.16
N GLN A 197 -24.00 15.84 2.90
CA GLN A 197 -24.76 14.86 2.12
C GLN A 197 -24.37 13.42 2.48
N ASP A 198 -25.20 12.47 2.10
CA ASP A 198 -24.93 11.05 2.26
C ASP A 198 -24.00 10.56 1.14
N TYR A 199 -22.79 10.15 1.51
CA TYR A 199 -21.80 9.59 0.61
C TYR A 199 -21.80 8.05 0.55
N SER A 200 -22.75 7.37 1.19
CA SER A 200 -22.84 5.90 1.14
C SER A 200 -22.99 5.38 -0.30
N GLY A 201 -23.73 6.10 -1.14
CA GLY A 201 -23.89 5.77 -2.56
C GLY A 201 -22.60 5.79 -3.38
N TRP A 202 -21.56 6.52 -2.92
CA TRP A 202 -20.25 6.52 -3.57
C TRP A 202 -19.63 5.12 -3.62
N PHE A 203 -19.77 4.34 -2.56
CA PHE A 203 -19.23 2.98 -2.52
C PHE A 203 -19.90 2.05 -3.53
N ASN A 204 -21.22 2.17 -3.72
CA ASN A 204 -21.96 1.41 -4.71
C ASN A 204 -21.50 1.74 -6.14
N GLN A 205 -21.23 3.02 -6.42
CA GLN A 205 -20.74 3.46 -7.73
C GLN A 205 -19.40 2.82 -8.10
N TYR A 206 -18.52 2.60 -7.12
CA TYR A 206 -17.17 2.08 -7.35
C TYR A 206 -17.02 0.58 -7.09
N PHE A 207 -18.08 -0.10 -6.64
CA PHE A 207 -18.00 -1.53 -6.32
C PHE A 207 -17.84 -2.39 -7.58
N ASP A 208 -18.68 -2.16 -8.59
CA ASP A 208 -18.67 -2.94 -9.84
C ASP A 208 -17.69 -2.37 -10.88
N ASP A 209 -17.16 -1.17 -10.67
CA ASP A 209 -16.23 -0.56 -11.59
C ASP A 209 -14.80 -1.11 -11.36
N VAL A 210 -14.28 -1.86 -12.32
CA VAL A 210 -12.89 -2.37 -12.28
C VAL A 210 -11.84 -1.26 -12.18
N ASN A 211 -12.19 -0.05 -12.59
CA ASN A 211 -11.35 1.13 -12.42
C ASN A 211 -11.54 1.82 -11.07
N GLY A 212 -12.51 1.37 -10.27
CA GLY A 212 -12.65 1.67 -8.87
C GLY A 212 -12.02 0.57 -8.04
N TYR A 213 -12.83 -0.10 -7.21
CA TYR A 213 -12.40 -1.22 -6.37
C TYR A 213 -12.85 -2.59 -6.89
N GLY A 214 -13.68 -2.63 -7.93
CA GLY A 214 -14.26 -3.86 -8.49
C GLY A 214 -13.22 -4.86 -9.00
N TRP A 215 -11.99 -4.41 -9.31
CA TRP A 215 -10.90 -5.31 -9.66
C TRP A 215 -10.61 -6.37 -8.58
N MET A 216 -10.89 -6.07 -7.31
CA MET A 216 -10.70 -7.02 -6.21
C MET A 216 -11.62 -8.23 -6.32
N THR A 217 -12.75 -8.12 -7.02
CA THR A 217 -13.72 -9.21 -7.21
C THR A 217 -13.50 -10.00 -8.51
N LEU A 218 -12.54 -9.59 -9.34
CA LEU A 218 -12.25 -10.29 -10.58
C LEU A 218 -11.74 -11.71 -10.31
N PRO A 219 -12.14 -12.70 -11.12
CA PRO A 219 -11.78 -14.11 -10.91
C PRO A 219 -10.27 -14.35 -10.84
N GLU A 220 -9.47 -13.62 -11.59
CA GLU A 220 -8.02 -13.74 -11.58
C GLU A 220 -7.39 -13.40 -10.23
N TYR A 221 -8.06 -12.62 -9.39
CA TYR A 221 -7.62 -12.31 -8.03
C TYR A 221 -8.13 -13.29 -6.97
N ALA A 222 -8.89 -14.34 -7.33
CA ALA A 222 -9.43 -15.30 -6.38
C ALA A 222 -8.34 -16.02 -5.57
N GLY A 223 -7.16 -16.21 -6.14
CA GLY A 223 -6.02 -16.84 -5.47
C GLY A 223 -5.17 -15.90 -4.61
N LYS A 224 -5.48 -14.60 -4.56
CA LYS A 224 -4.73 -13.61 -3.78
C LYS A 224 -5.56 -13.12 -2.60
N ALA A 225 -4.96 -13.04 -1.43
CA ALA A 225 -5.55 -12.33 -0.31
C ALA A 225 -5.65 -10.83 -0.64
N LYS A 226 -6.66 -10.17 -0.10
CA LYS A 226 -6.93 -8.75 -0.35
C LYS A 226 -6.83 -7.98 0.93
N THR A 227 -6.13 -6.86 0.90
CA THR A 227 -5.98 -5.99 2.07
C THR A 227 -6.20 -4.53 1.68
N VAL A 228 -6.47 -3.70 2.66
CA VAL A 228 -6.49 -2.24 2.54
C VAL A 228 -5.41 -1.73 3.49
N TYR A 229 -4.31 -1.19 2.93
CA TYR A 229 -3.17 -0.77 3.73
C TYR A 229 -3.44 0.54 4.47
N GLU A 230 -4.31 1.39 3.91
CA GLU A 230 -4.73 2.65 4.51
C GLU A 230 -6.17 2.97 4.16
N PHE A 231 -6.97 3.38 5.15
CA PHE A 231 -8.28 3.96 4.90
C PHE A 231 -8.62 5.02 5.96
N GLU A 232 -9.46 5.98 5.59
CA GLU A 232 -9.84 7.05 6.49
C GLU A 232 -11.11 7.77 6.02
N THR A 233 -11.84 8.36 6.97
CA THR A 233 -13.09 9.11 6.73
C THR A 233 -12.90 10.63 6.66
N PHE A 234 -11.70 11.11 6.88
CA PHE A 234 -11.22 12.48 6.87
C PHE A 234 -11.55 13.29 8.13
N PHE A 235 -12.82 13.68 8.35
CA PHE A 235 -13.22 14.50 9.48
C PHE A 235 -13.90 13.69 10.59
N ASN A 236 -13.95 14.26 11.81
CA ASN A 236 -14.70 13.66 12.90
C ASN A 236 -16.19 13.52 12.57
N GLN A 237 -16.74 14.46 11.81
CA GLN A 237 -18.15 14.47 11.40
C GLN A 237 -18.47 13.41 10.34
N SER A 238 -17.50 13.01 9.53
CA SER A 238 -17.67 11.94 8.53
C SER A 238 -17.47 10.52 9.08
N ALA A 239 -17.43 10.38 10.40
CA ALA A 239 -17.26 9.11 11.09
C ALA A 239 -18.26 8.01 10.69
N TYR A 240 -19.44 8.36 10.22
CA TYR A 240 -20.46 7.42 9.71
C TYR A 240 -19.95 6.56 8.54
N LEU A 241 -18.89 6.98 7.86
CA LEU A 241 -18.30 6.22 6.76
C LEU A 241 -17.55 4.98 7.23
N TYR A 242 -17.02 4.91 8.45
CA TYR A 242 -16.30 3.73 8.92
C TYR A 242 -17.13 2.43 8.88
N PRO A 243 -18.37 2.39 9.39
CA PRO A 243 -19.23 1.21 9.25
C PRO A 243 -19.52 0.85 7.80
N ILE A 244 -19.69 1.84 6.93
CA ILE A 244 -19.92 1.64 5.50
C ILE A 244 -18.67 1.07 4.84
N GLN A 245 -17.49 1.61 5.15
CA GLN A 245 -16.22 1.06 4.67
C GLN A 245 -16.03 -0.39 5.12
N ALA A 246 -16.36 -0.74 6.37
CA ALA A 246 -16.28 -2.09 6.86
C ALA A 246 -17.17 -3.07 6.07
N GLN A 247 -18.41 -2.72 5.80
CA GLN A 247 -19.32 -3.49 4.94
C GLN A 247 -18.79 -3.61 3.51
N TYR A 248 -18.30 -2.51 2.97
CA TYR A 248 -17.73 -2.45 1.63
C TYR A 248 -16.51 -3.36 1.48
N PHE A 249 -15.57 -3.30 2.43
CA PHE A 249 -14.39 -4.16 2.43
C PHE A 249 -14.75 -5.65 2.52
N ARG A 250 -15.74 -6.00 3.34
CA ARG A 250 -16.24 -7.39 3.39
C ARG A 250 -16.81 -7.83 2.05
N ALA A 251 -17.63 -7.00 1.41
CA ALA A 251 -18.21 -7.32 0.12
C ALA A 251 -17.13 -7.51 -0.97
N LEU A 252 -16.01 -6.78 -0.90
CA LEU A 252 -14.85 -6.96 -1.77
C LEU A 252 -13.98 -8.18 -1.42
N GLY A 253 -14.25 -8.84 -0.29
CA GLY A 253 -13.44 -9.96 0.20
C GLY A 253 -12.11 -9.53 0.83
N VAL A 254 -12.03 -8.30 1.33
CA VAL A 254 -10.85 -7.79 2.06
C VAL A 254 -10.73 -8.49 3.40
N GLN A 255 -9.55 -9.02 3.71
CA GLN A 255 -9.25 -9.82 4.89
C GLN A 255 -8.56 -9.01 6.00
N CYS A 256 -7.95 -7.89 5.67
CA CYS A 256 -7.31 -6.98 6.62
C CYS A 256 -7.44 -5.54 6.11
N ALA A 257 -7.78 -4.61 7.00
CA ALA A 257 -7.85 -3.19 6.68
C ALA A 257 -7.23 -2.37 7.81
N SER A 258 -6.30 -1.48 7.46
CA SER A 258 -5.56 -0.63 8.40
C SER A 258 -6.01 0.81 8.27
N MET A 259 -6.49 1.40 9.37
CA MET A 259 -6.90 2.80 9.39
C MET A 259 -5.65 3.71 9.49
N TRP A 260 -5.63 4.74 8.69
CA TRP A 260 -4.60 5.79 8.70
C TRP A 260 -5.17 7.08 9.31
N THR A 261 -4.78 7.51 10.51
CA THR A 261 -3.82 6.90 11.40
C THR A 261 -4.25 7.16 12.85
N TYR A 262 -3.96 6.26 13.77
CA TYR A 262 -4.19 6.49 15.18
C TYR A 262 -3.15 7.47 15.73
N THR A 263 -3.63 8.55 16.35
CA THR A 263 -2.78 9.54 17.00
C THR A 263 -2.87 9.39 18.51
N MET A 264 -1.73 9.18 19.16
CA MET A 264 -1.65 9.07 20.61
C MET A 264 -2.19 10.34 21.28
N GLN A 265 -2.80 10.19 22.42
CA GLN A 265 -3.49 11.27 23.14
C GLN A 265 -2.59 12.49 23.40
N GLU A 266 -1.32 12.25 23.71
CA GLU A 266 -0.34 13.30 24.00
C GLU A 266 -0.03 14.19 22.80
N TYR A 267 -0.11 13.64 21.59
CA TYR A 267 0.16 14.36 20.34
C TYR A 267 -1.09 14.90 19.66
N ALA A 268 -2.27 14.37 19.99
CA ALA A 268 -3.52 14.72 19.32
C ALA A 268 -3.84 16.24 19.35
N PRO A 269 -3.56 17.00 20.44
CA PRO A 269 -3.80 18.45 20.45
C PRO A 269 -2.92 19.24 19.48
N TYR A 270 -1.79 18.66 19.06
CA TYR A 270 -0.83 19.31 18.14
C TYR A 270 -0.97 18.80 16.71
N HIS A 271 -1.76 17.77 16.50
CA HIS A 271 -2.05 17.21 15.18
C HIS A 271 -3.29 17.87 14.63
N CYS A 272 -3.13 18.99 13.96
CA CYS A 272 -4.23 19.79 13.37
C CYS A 272 -4.49 19.38 11.93
N GLY A 273 -4.67 18.11 11.65
CA GLY A 273 -4.91 17.63 10.30
C GLY A 273 -6.17 16.82 10.16
N SER A 274 -6.39 16.45 8.95
CA SER A 274 -7.23 15.35 8.51
C SER A 274 -6.49 14.02 8.73
N HIS A 275 -7.16 12.92 8.53
CA HIS A 275 -6.57 11.58 8.60
C HIS A 275 -6.03 11.19 9.97
N PHE A 276 -6.72 11.53 11.03
CA PHE A 276 -6.34 11.00 12.34
C PHE A 276 -7.54 10.53 13.13
N LEU A 277 -7.32 9.51 13.93
CA LEU A 277 -8.24 9.03 14.95
C LEU A 277 -7.58 9.21 16.31
N SER A 278 -8.28 9.90 17.21
CA SER A 278 -7.90 10.03 18.61
C SER A 278 -9.12 9.81 19.48
N LEU A 279 -8.95 9.10 20.59
CA LEU A 279 -10.05 8.82 21.52
C LEU A 279 -10.67 10.10 22.11
N THR A 280 -9.86 11.14 22.28
CA THR A 280 -10.26 12.40 22.90
C THR A 280 -10.64 13.49 21.89
N CYS A 281 -9.83 13.65 20.83
CA CYS A 281 -10.02 14.74 19.87
C CYS A 281 -11.03 14.41 18.77
N THR A 282 -11.21 13.13 18.45
CA THR A 282 -12.20 12.68 17.45
C THR A 282 -13.09 11.54 18.00
N PRO A 283 -13.86 11.81 19.06
CA PRO A 283 -14.61 10.76 19.76
C PRO A 283 -15.67 10.08 18.88
N LYS A 284 -16.28 10.79 17.92
CA LYS A 284 -17.21 10.18 16.97
C LYS A 284 -16.52 9.16 16.07
N LYS A 285 -15.33 9.48 15.59
CA LYS A 285 -14.52 8.52 14.81
C LYS A 285 -14.16 7.30 15.65
N ALA A 286 -13.72 7.51 16.89
CA ALA A 286 -13.35 6.42 17.79
C ALA A 286 -14.52 5.45 18.03
N ALA A 287 -15.70 5.97 18.36
CA ALA A 287 -16.91 5.15 18.55
C ALA A 287 -17.30 4.42 17.26
N SER A 288 -17.31 5.13 16.15
CA SER A 288 -17.68 4.56 14.84
C SER A 288 -16.68 3.50 14.36
N PHE A 289 -15.40 3.69 14.64
CA PHE A 289 -14.36 2.71 14.30
C PHE A 289 -14.53 1.39 15.07
N ILE A 290 -14.96 1.44 16.35
CA ILE A 290 -15.31 0.25 17.12
C ILE A 290 -16.48 -0.49 16.46
N VAL A 291 -17.53 0.23 16.08
CA VAL A 291 -18.69 -0.35 15.37
C VAL A 291 -18.25 -0.98 14.04
N ALA A 292 -17.38 -0.30 13.29
CA ALA A 292 -16.82 -0.84 12.06
C ALA A 292 -16.04 -2.16 12.29
N GLY A 293 -15.29 -2.23 13.39
CA GLY A 293 -14.58 -3.45 13.79
C GLY A 293 -15.53 -4.63 14.06
N GLU A 294 -16.67 -4.39 14.70
CA GLU A 294 -17.66 -5.45 14.94
C GLU A 294 -18.37 -5.87 13.65
N ILE A 295 -18.71 -4.94 12.76
CA ILE A 295 -19.24 -5.25 11.44
C ILE A 295 -18.23 -6.07 10.62
N TYR A 296 -16.96 -5.73 10.70
CA TYR A 296 -15.91 -6.42 9.94
C TYR A 296 -15.70 -7.88 10.40
N LYS A 297 -15.92 -8.17 11.68
CA LYS A 297 -15.83 -9.52 12.27
C LYS A 297 -17.06 -10.38 12.01
N SER A 298 -18.24 -9.78 11.85
CA SER A 298 -19.53 -10.49 11.68
C SER A 298 -19.67 -11.10 10.28
#